data_a569b716dd7e098dedf7072136cbc002
#
_entry.id   a569b716dd7e098dedf7072136cbc002
#
_cell.length_a   1.000
_cell.length_b   1.000
_cell.length_c   1.000
_cell.angle_alpha   90.00
_cell.angle_beta   90.00
_cell.angle_gamma   90.00
#
_symmetry.space_group_name_H-M   'P 1'
#
loop_
_entity.id
_entity.type
_entity.pdbx_description
1 polymer ?
#
loop_
_entity_poly.entity_id
_entity_poly.type
_entity_poly.pdbx_seq_one_letter_code
_entity_poly.pdbx_strand_id
1 'polypeptide(L)'
;MNKKIWAVFMMLSYSQWTPKKDHLYFDDNYWDEFLEKCHDTGINMIVLDVGDGVKYESHPEISLKDAWSRERVHSEVEKCKKLGIELIPKLNFSTGHSYWMGDYRRMTSTKPYYDFCSDVIKEIYEIFDGPRFIHLGLDEESYITSRVSDYVIYRQGQLLIDDIRFLITETNKTGALACMWHDPITENVEAFTKAVGPDEVVIFPWWYWAYTNERPYKLITDVEDMYANRGITCEQDVPIRVNFLKNILPLMEKGYKYIPTPSNFYGVEDNTDITVEYFKNGSPSDEQILGFMTAPWLTTTPQHKEATWESLDLLKAAREKYYGK
;
A
#
# COMPACT_ATOMS: atom_id res chain seq x y z
N MET A 1 -22.27 -1.81 14.71
CA MET A 1 -21.03 -1.15 14.30
C MET A 1 -20.19 -2.16 13.53
N ASN A 2 -19.77 -1.85 12.32
CA ASN A 2 -18.84 -2.71 11.58
C ASN A 2 -17.52 -2.80 12.39
N LYS A 3 -16.97 -4.00 12.51
CA LYS A 3 -15.68 -4.22 13.19
C LYS A 3 -14.58 -3.44 12.46
N LYS A 4 -13.81 -2.61 13.17
CA LYS A 4 -12.66 -1.90 12.60
C LYS A 4 -11.63 -2.87 12.00
N ILE A 5 -11.03 -2.47 10.90
CA ILE A 5 -9.94 -3.20 10.24
C ILE A 5 -8.64 -2.89 10.99
N TRP A 6 -7.92 -3.93 11.37
CA TRP A 6 -6.56 -3.86 11.89
C TRP A 6 -5.71 -4.68 10.94
N ALA A 7 -4.99 -3.99 10.08
CA ALA A 7 -4.31 -4.62 8.96
C ALA A 7 -2.80 -4.56 9.08
N VAL A 8 -2.14 -5.46 8.37
CA VAL A 8 -0.70 -5.40 8.14
C VAL A 8 -0.41 -5.59 6.65
N PHE A 9 0.57 -4.83 6.15
CA PHE A 9 1.12 -4.98 4.81
C PHE A 9 2.27 -5.98 4.81
N MET A 10 2.27 -6.93 3.88
CA MET A 10 3.36 -7.89 3.66
C MET A 10 3.68 -8.04 2.18
N MET A 11 4.91 -8.45 1.88
CA MET A 11 5.37 -8.66 0.52
C MET A 11 5.46 -10.15 0.18
N LEU A 12 4.79 -10.57 -0.89
CA LEU A 12 5.06 -11.85 -1.54
C LEU A 12 6.17 -11.67 -2.57
N SER A 13 6.08 -10.62 -3.40
CA SER A 13 7.11 -10.24 -4.37
C SER A 13 7.88 -9.01 -3.90
N TYR A 14 9.13 -8.90 -4.36
CA TYR A 14 10.01 -7.76 -4.11
C TYR A 14 10.36 -6.99 -5.41
N SER A 15 9.72 -7.33 -6.53
CA SER A 15 10.02 -6.77 -7.85
C SER A 15 9.39 -5.40 -8.14
N GLN A 16 8.88 -4.69 -7.13
CA GLN A 16 8.35 -3.35 -7.34
C GLN A 16 9.43 -2.27 -7.35
N TRP A 17 10.41 -2.32 -6.44
CA TRP A 17 11.43 -1.26 -6.28
C TRP A 17 12.75 -1.55 -6.97
N THR A 18 12.96 -2.76 -7.43
CA THR A 18 14.24 -3.18 -8.00
C THR A 18 14.00 -3.90 -9.32
N PRO A 19 15.02 -4.01 -10.18
CA PRO A 19 14.95 -4.91 -11.32
C PRO A 19 14.40 -6.27 -10.92
N LYS A 20 13.58 -6.86 -11.80
CA LYS A 20 12.92 -8.14 -11.58
C LYS A 20 13.88 -9.16 -10.98
N LYS A 21 13.46 -9.77 -9.89
CA LYS A 21 14.17 -10.89 -9.27
C LYS A 21 13.82 -12.18 -10.02
N ASP A 22 14.60 -13.21 -9.80
CA ASP A 22 14.37 -14.54 -10.40
C ASP A 22 13.61 -15.50 -9.48
N HIS A 23 13.41 -15.11 -8.21
CA HIS A 23 12.72 -15.88 -7.17
C HIS A 23 12.06 -14.99 -6.14
N LEU A 24 11.16 -15.58 -5.37
CA LEU A 24 10.51 -14.92 -4.23
C LEU A 24 11.49 -14.76 -3.06
N TYR A 25 11.39 -13.63 -2.33
CA TYR A 25 12.03 -13.43 -1.03
C TYR A 25 11.02 -13.75 0.08
N PHE A 26 10.64 -15.02 0.16
CA PHE A 26 9.55 -15.50 0.99
C PHE A 26 9.93 -16.84 1.65
N ASP A 27 9.66 -16.95 2.94
CA ASP A 27 9.87 -18.18 3.72
C ASP A 27 8.55 -18.70 4.27
N ASP A 28 8.20 -19.94 3.93
CA ASP A 28 6.92 -20.55 4.30
C ASP A 28 6.77 -20.76 5.81
N ASN A 29 7.84 -21.14 6.51
CA ASN A 29 7.77 -21.32 7.96
C ASN A 29 7.60 -20.00 8.70
N TYR A 30 8.32 -18.97 8.25
CA TYR A 30 8.15 -17.61 8.77
C TYR A 30 6.74 -17.08 8.52
N TRP A 31 6.16 -17.35 7.34
CA TRP A 31 4.79 -16.98 7.02
C TRP A 31 3.78 -17.62 7.97
N ASP A 32 3.92 -18.90 8.28
CA ASP A 32 3.04 -19.60 9.21
C ASP A 32 3.13 -19.02 10.63
N GLU A 33 4.34 -18.75 11.13
CA GLU A 33 4.56 -18.07 12.40
C GLU A 33 3.99 -16.64 12.41
N PHE A 34 4.11 -15.94 11.29
CA PHE A 34 3.57 -14.60 11.12
C PHE A 34 2.03 -14.59 11.19
N LEU A 35 1.36 -15.56 10.57
CA LEU A 35 -0.11 -15.68 10.64
C LEU A 35 -0.58 -15.91 12.07
N GLU A 36 0.10 -16.74 12.84
CA GLU A 36 -0.19 -16.94 14.26
C GLU A 36 0.00 -15.65 15.06
N LYS A 37 1.12 -14.94 14.86
CA LYS A 37 1.36 -13.65 15.50
C LYS A 37 0.30 -12.62 15.13
N CYS A 38 -0.17 -12.57 13.89
CA CYS A 38 -1.28 -11.73 13.45
C CYS A 38 -2.56 -12.04 14.22
N HIS A 39 -2.91 -13.33 14.34
CA HIS A 39 -4.07 -13.74 15.12
C HIS A 39 -3.97 -13.29 16.59
N ASP A 40 -2.83 -13.51 17.25
CA ASP A 40 -2.58 -13.17 18.66
C ASP A 40 -2.59 -11.66 18.92
N THR A 41 -2.17 -10.87 17.95
CA THR A 41 -2.20 -9.40 18.03
C THR A 41 -3.53 -8.81 17.57
N GLY A 42 -4.46 -9.65 17.08
CA GLY A 42 -5.81 -9.26 16.66
C GLY A 42 -5.84 -8.52 15.32
N ILE A 43 -4.84 -8.75 14.49
CA ILE A 43 -4.88 -8.39 13.05
C ILE A 43 -6.03 -9.19 12.42
N ASN A 44 -6.82 -8.53 11.60
CA ASN A 44 -7.96 -9.14 10.92
C ASN A 44 -7.94 -8.93 9.39
N MET A 45 -6.88 -8.33 8.86
CA MET A 45 -6.63 -8.20 7.43
C MET A 45 -5.13 -8.19 7.15
N ILE A 46 -4.72 -8.88 6.09
CA ILE A 46 -3.38 -8.79 5.52
C ILE A 46 -3.51 -8.24 4.10
N VAL A 47 -2.78 -7.17 3.79
CA VAL A 47 -2.60 -6.65 2.44
C VAL A 47 -1.31 -7.24 1.89
N LEU A 48 -1.44 -8.22 1.01
CA LEU A 48 -0.31 -8.93 0.44
C LEU A 48 0.08 -8.33 -0.92
N ASP A 49 1.28 -7.76 -1.00
CA ASP A 49 1.83 -7.24 -2.26
C ASP A 49 2.31 -8.40 -3.12
N VAL A 50 1.55 -8.71 -4.15
CA VAL A 50 1.76 -9.92 -4.94
C VAL A 50 2.60 -9.69 -6.19
N GLY A 51 2.45 -8.54 -6.85
CA GLY A 51 3.20 -8.23 -8.07
C GLY A 51 3.33 -9.43 -9.02
N ASP A 52 4.55 -9.84 -9.32
CA ASP A 52 4.90 -11.03 -10.11
C ASP A 52 5.03 -12.32 -9.28
N GLY A 53 4.64 -12.28 -8.00
CA GLY A 53 4.73 -13.42 -7.07
C GLY A 53 3.59 -14.43 -7.18
N VAL A 54 2.64 -14.25 -8.07
CA VAL A 54 1.58 -15.21 -8.39
C VAL A 54 1.64 -15.61 -9.86
N LYS A 55 1.17 -16.82 -10.19
CA LYS A 55 1.10 -17.29 -11.57
C LYS A 55 -0.16 -16.78 -12.24
N TYR A 56 0.03 -15.92 -13.24
CA TYR A 56 -1.05 -15.45 -14.09
C TYR A 56 -1.18 -16.34 -15.33
N GLU A 57 -2.41 -16.70 -15.69
CA GLU A 57 -2.72 -17.41 -16.93
C GLU A 57 -2.82 -16.43 -18.11
N SER A 58 -3.33 -15.22 -17.86
CA SER A 58 -3.45 -14.16 -18.87
C SER A 58 -2.08 -13.61 -19.30
N HIS A 59 -1.14 -13.52 -18.37
CA HIS A 59 0.19 -12.94 -18.56
C HIS A 59 1.29 -13.79 -17.90
N PRO A 60 1.51 -15.04 -18.36
CA PRO A 60 2.47 -15.93 -17.70
C PRO A 60 3.92 -15.43 -17.76
N GLU A 61 4.24 -14.52 -18.69
CA GLU A 61 5.56 -13.92 -18.87
C GLU A 61 5.99 -12.99 -17.75
N ILE A 62 5.05 -12.47 -16.93
CA ILE A 62 5.41 -11.62 -15.80
C ILE A 62 5.72 -12.43 -14.55
N SER A 63 5.18 -13.63 -14.41
CA SER A 63 5.31 -14.43 -13.19
C SER A 63 6.74 -14.90 -12.93
N LEU A 64 7.14 -14.89 -11.65
CA LEU A 64 8.39 -15.53 -11.21
C LEU A 64 8.30 -17.06 -11.37
N LYS A 65 9.46 -17.73 -11.45
CA LYS A 65 9.51 -19.19 -11.63
C LYS A 65 8.86 -19.93 -10.47
N ASP A 66 9.09 -19.45 -9.25
CA ASP A 66 8.59 -19.97 -7.99
C ASP A 66 7.36 -19.21 -7.47
N ALA A 67 6.72 -18.38 -8.31
CA ALA A 67 5.48 -17.71 -8.00
C ALA A 67 4.41 -18.68 -7.51
N TRP A 68 3.59 -18.24 -6.57
CA TRP A 68 2.49 -19.06 -6.05
C TRP A 68 1.48 -19.42 -7.13
N SER A 69 1.11 -20.70 -7.19
CA SER A 69 0.01 -21.14 -8.05
C SER A 69 -1.33 -20.67 -7.51
N ARG A 70 -2.38 -20.71 -8.33
CA ARG A 70 -3.78 -20.42 -7.93
C ARG A 70 -4.20 -21.27 -6.72
N GLU A 71 -3.87 -22.56 -6.72
CA GLU A 71 -4.19 -23.49 -5.62
C GLU A 71 -3.45 -23.11 -4.34
N ARG A 72 -2.21 -22.64 -4.45
CA ARG A 72 -1.45 -22.15 -3.29
C ARG A 72 -2.10 -20.91 -2.72
N VAL A 73 -2.45 -19.91 -3.53
CA VAL A 73 -3.14 -18.70 -3.06
C VAL A 73 -4.45 -19.04 -2.39
N HIS A 74 -5.27 -19.89 -3.02
CA HIS A 74 -6.53 -20.36 -2.42
C HIS A 74 -6.30 -21.02 -1.05
N SER A 75 -5.28 -21.88 -0.93
CA SER A 75 -4.91 -22.50 0.35
C SER A 75 -4.54 -21.46 1.43
N GLU A 76 -3.80 -20.40 1.06
CA GLU A 76 -3.43 -19.35 2.01
C GLU A 76 -4.62 -18.44 2.37
N VAL A 77 -5.51 -18.15 1.42
CA VAL A 77 -6.78 -17.44 1.70
C VAL A 77 -7.60 -18.21 2.73
N GLU A 78 -7.78 -19.53 2.55
CA GLU A 78 -8.53 -20.36 3.49
C GLU A 78 -7.81 -20.53 4.85
N LYS A 79 -6.48 -20.55 4.86
CA LYS A 79 -5.67 -20.56 6.11
C LYS A 79 -5.90 -19.26 6.90
N CYS A 80 -5.79 -18.11 6.26
CA CYS A 80 -6.04 -16.79 6.88
C CYS A 80 -7.47 -16.71 7.40
N LYS A 81 -8.45 -17.13 6.61
CA LYS A 81 -9.87 -17.12 6.96
C LYS A 81 -10.18 -17.93 8.22
N LYS A 82 -9.54 -19.11 8.41
CA LYS A 82 -9.66 -19.91 9.63
C LYS A 82 -9.15 -19.18 10.87
N LEU A 83 -8.17 -18.28 10.72
CA LEU A 83 -7.65 -17.42 11.77
C LEU A 83 -8.47 -16.11 11.96
N GLY A 84 -9.54 -15.93 11.18
CA GLY A 84 -10.33 -14.70 11.20
C GLY A 84 -9.64 -13.50 10.52
N ILE A 85 -8.71 -13.77 9.62
CA ILE A 85 -7.93 -12.81 8.88
C ILE A 85 -8.40 -12.79 7.43
N GLU A 86 -8.66 -11.62 6.88
CA GLU A 86 -8.96 -11.40 5.47
C GLU A 86 -7.65 -11.17 4.71
N LEU A 87 -7.34 -12.00 3.73
CA LEU A 87 -6.17 -11.84 2.87
C LEU A 87 -6.59 -11.13 1.59
N ILE A 88 -6.06 -9.93 1.33
CA ILE A 88 -6.37 -9.15 0.14
C ILE A 88 -5.11 -8.89 -0.70
N PRO A 89 -5.21 -8.90 -2.04
CA PRO A 89 -4.08 -8.64 -2.90
C PRO A 89 -3.79 -7.15 -3.03
N LYS A 90 -2.50 -6.83 -3.17
CA LYS A 90 -2.03 -5.54 -3.66
C LYS A 90 -1.22 -5.75 -4.94
N LEU A 91 -1.56 -4.96 -5.96
CA LEU A 91 -0.76 -4.70 -7.13
C LEU A 91 -0.20 -3.27 -7.02
N ASN A 92 0.88 -2.96 -7.72
CA ASN A 92 1.37 -1.59 -7.72
C ASN A 92 1.49 -1.06 -9.15
N PHE A 93 0.57 -0.18 -9.53
CA PHE A 93 0.49 0.43 -10.85
C PHE A 93 1.20 1.80 -10.94
N SER A 94 1.96 2.18 -9.91
CA SER A 94 2.86 3.33 -10.00
C SER A 94 3.99 3.07 -10.99
N THR A 95 4.36 4.07 -11.78
CA THR A 95 5.51 3.97 -12.68
C THR A 95 6.84 3.83 -11.94
N GLY A 96 6.91 4.32 -10.69
CA GLY A 96 8.07 4.16 -9.81
C GLY A 96 8.24 2.74 -9.26
N HIS A 97 7.17 1.94 -9.22
CA HIS A 97 7.12 0.62 -8.57
C HIS A 97 6.63 -0.49 -9.50
N SER A 98 7.00 -0.43 -10.77
CA SER A 98 6.38 -1.20 -11.85
C SER A 98 7.23 -2.33 -12.43
N TYR A 99 8.37 -2.68 -11.83
CA TYR A 99 9.26 -3.71 -12.39
C TYR A 99 8.59 -5.09 -12.54
N TRP A 100 7.62 -5.40 -11.67
CA TRP A 100 6.83 -6.62 -11.73
C TRP A 100 6.02 -6.78 -13.03
N MET A 101 5.67 -5.68 -13.70
CA MET A 101 4.89 -5.68 -14.94
C MET A 101 5.71 -6.06 -16.19
N GLY A 102 7.01 -6.35 -16.05
CA GLY A 102 7.86 -6.69 -17.20
C GLY A 102 7.87 -5.57 -18.26
N ASP A 103 7.63 -5.92 -19.52
CA ASP A 103 7.65 -4.95 -20.62
C ASP A 103 6.45 -3.99 -20.61
N TYR A 104 5.33 -4.36 -19.97
CA TYR A 104 4.14 -3.49 -19.89
C TYR A 104 4.39 -2.18 -19.15
N ARG A 105 5.37 -2.14 -18.23
CA ARG A 105 5.79 -0.91 -17.57
C ARG A 105 6.25 0.19 -18.53
N ARG A 106 6.73 -0.18 -19.73
CA ARG A 106 7.16 0.75 -20.78
C ARG A 106 6.01 1.24 -21.65
N MET A 107 4.83 0.66 -21.49
CA MET A 107 3.65 0.94 -22.31
C MET A 107 2.62 1.77 -21.54
N THR A 108 2.98 2.34 -20.39
CA THR A 108 2.10 3.13 -19.51
C THR A 108 1.21 4.09 -20.31
N SER A 109 -0.07 4.15 -19.95
CA SER A 109 -1.11 4.97 -20.58
C SER A 109 -1.36 4.68 -22.07
N THR A 110 -1.04 3.48 -22.52
CA THR A 110 -1.36 3.01 -23.90
C THR A 110 -2.37 1.87 -23.86
N LYS A 111 -2.96 1.56 -25.01
CA LYS A 111 -3.94 0.45 -25.07
C LYS A 111 -3.38 -0.88 -24.58
N PRO A 112 -2.16 -1.35 -24.95
CA PRO A 112 -1.60 -2.59 -24.39
C PRO A 112 -1.45 -2.58 -22.87
N TYR A 113 -1.10 -1.43 -22.28
CA TYR A 113 -1.05 -1.27 -20.83
C TYR A 113 -2.43 -1.40 -20.19
N TYR A 114 -3.45 -0.77 -20.76
CA TYR A 114 -4.81 -0.86 -20.22
C TYR A 114 -5.40 -2.27 -20.34
N ASP A 115 -5.15 -2.96 -21.47
CA ASP A 115 -5.56 -4.35 -21.64
C ASP A 115 -4.89 -5.23 -20.57
N PHE A 116 -3.58 -5.11 -20.39
CA PHE A 116 -2.83 -5.79 -19.34
C PHE A 116 -3.38 -5.51 -17.93
N CYS A 117 -3.62 -4.25 -17.58
CA CYS A 117 -4.17 -3.90 -16.28
C CYS A 117 -5.53 -4.53 -16.04
N SER A 118 -6.43 -4.50 -17.03
CA SER A 118 -7.75 -5.12 -16.93
C SER A 118 -7.66 -6.63 -16.71
N ASP A 119 -6.78 -7.30 -17.45
CA ASP A 119 -6.61 -8.74 -17.36
C ASP A 119 -6.06 -9.15 -15.99
N VAL A 120 -5.00 -8.52 -15.50
CA VAL A 120 -4.40 -8.89 -14.21
C VAL A 120 -5.30 -8.52 -13.02
N ILE A 121 -6.05 -7.42 -13.08
CA ILE A 121 -7.02 -7.04 -12.04
C ILE A 121 -8.14 -8.08 -11.97
N LYS A 122 -8.70 -8.47 -13.09
CA LYS A 122 -9.73 -9.51 -13.15
C LYS A 122 -9.21 -10.83 -12.62
N GLU A 123 -8.03 -11.25 -13.09
CA GLU A 123 -7.47 -12.54 -12.73
C GLU A 123 -7.09 -12.59 -11.26
N ILE A 124 -6.50 -11.53 -10.69
CA ILE A 124 -6.16 -11.50 -9.26
C ILE A 124 -7.40 -11.56 -8.36
N TYR A 125 -8.52 -10.97 -8.80
CA TYR A 125 -9.79 -11.09 -8.10
C TYR A 125 -10.26 -12.56 -8.04
N GLU A 126 -10.12 -13.29 -9.15
CA GLU A 126 -10.48 -14.72 -9.21
C GLU A 126 -9.50 -15.60 -8.41
N ILE A 127 -8.19 -15.31 -8.47
CA ILE A 127 -7.14 -16.04 -7.74
C ILE A 127 -7.34 -15.95 -6.22
N PHE A 128 -7.81 -14.79 -5.73
CA PHE A 128 -8.07 -14.54 -4.30
C PHE A 128 -9.52 -14.82 -3.86
N ASP A 129 -10.28 -15.62 -4.63
CA ASP A 129 -11.65 -16.01 -4.32
C ASP A 129 -12.63 -14.85 -4.08
N GLY A 130 -12.51 -13.79 -4.87
CA GLY A 130 -13.39 -12.64 -4.77
C GLY A 130 -13.14 -11.78 -3.51
N PRO A 131 -11.96 -11.20 -3.33
CA PRO A 131 -11.62 -10.38 -2.19
C PRO A 131 -12.49 -9.12 -2.13
N ARG A 132 -12.78 -8.66 -0.93
CA ARG A 132 -13.56 -7.43 -0.72
C ARG A 132 -12.84 -6.19 -1.26
N PHE A 133 -11.49 -6.17 -1.22
CA PHE A 133 -10.65 -5.10 -1.66
C PHE A 133 -9.53 -5.59 -2.59
N ILE A 134 -9.13 -4.73 -3.52
CA ILE A 134 -7.85 -4.85 -4.25
C ILE A 134 -7.11 -3.52 -4.10
N HIS A 135 -5.88 -3.57 -3.61
CA HIS A 135 -5.06 -2.38 -3.45
C HIS A 135 -4.22 -2.13 -4.71
N LEU A 136 -4.38 -0.96 -5.32
CA LEU A 136 -3.79 -0.60 -6.61
C LEU A 136 -2.38 0.00 -6.49
N GLY A 137 -1.89 0.23 -5.27
CA GLY A 137 -0.62 0.93 -5.05
C GLY A 137 -0.72 2.40 -5.43
N LEU A 138 -0.03 2.78 -6.51
CA LEU A 138 -0.01 4.13 -7.07
C LEU A 138 0.80 5.14 -6.23
N ASP A 139 1.67 4.67 -5.35
CA ASP A 139 2.53 5.50 -4.52
C ASP A 139 3.77 6.00 -5.28
N GLU A 140 4.27 7.15 -4.86
CA GLU A 140 5.53 7.74 -5.32
C GLU A 140 5.66 7.91 -6.85
N GLU A 141 4.57 8.25 -7.52
CA GLU A 141 4.57 8.55 -8.94
C GLU A 141 5.26 9.90 -9.20
N SER A 142 6.59 9.89 -9.28
CA SER A 142 7.39 11.10 -9.42
C SER A 142 8.65 10.88 -10.24
N TYR A 143 9.22 11.99 -10.75
CA TYR A 143 10.54 11.98 -11.40
C TYR A 143 11.62 11.41 -10.46
N ILE A 144 11.58 11.77 -9.17
CA ILE A 144 12.60 11.37 -8.19
C ILE A 144 12.64 9.85 -8.04
N THR A 145 11.49 9.23 -7.92
CA THR A 145 11.39 7.77 -7.80
C THR A 145 11.75 7.07 -9.11
N SER A 146 11.28 7.61 -10.24
CA SER A 146 11.49 7.00 -11.55
C SER A 146 12.94 7.12 -12.07
N ARG A 147 13.71 8.13 -11.63
CA ARG A 147 15.09 8.40 -12.12
C ARG A 147 16.11 7.31 -11.83
N VAL A 148 15.81 6.39 -10.89
CA VAL A 148 16.66 5.23 -10.57
C VAL A 148 16.44 4.05 -11.51
N SER A 149 15.46 4.13 -12.40
CA SER A 149 15.14 3.14 -13.41
C SER A 149 15.94 3.36 -14.69
N ASP A 150 15.97 2.35 -15.57
CA ASP A 150 16.64 2.42 -16.89
C ASP A 150 16.09 3.53 -17.80
N TYR A 151 14.86 3.99 -17.52
CA TYR A 151 14.19 5.08 -18.22
C TYR A 151 13.20 5.74 -17.27
N VAL A 152 12.85 6.98 -17.55
CA VAL A 152 11.93 7.78 -16.75
C VAL A 152 10.58 7.87 -17.45
N ILE A 153 9.56 7.29 -16.83
CA ILE A 153 8.15 7.49 -17.16
C ILE A 153 7.43 7.78 -15.87
N TYR A 154 6.70 8.89 -15.82
CA TYR A 154 5.74 9.17 -14.77
C TYR A 154 4.58 9.98 -15.34
N ARG A 155 3.41 9.80 -14.75
CA ARG A 155 2.20 10.50 -15.18
C ARG A 155 1.96 11.70 -14.26
N GLN A 156 1.33 12.72 -14.79
CA GLN A 156 0.94 13.90 -14.02
C GLN A 156 -0.33 14.55 -14.57
N GLY A 157 -0.95 15.39 -13.77
CA GLY A 157 -2.14 16.15 -14.16
C GLY A 157 -3.31 15.24 -14.56
N GLN A 158 -4.03 15.64 -15.64
CA GLN A 158 -5.24 14.92 -16.05
C GLN A 158 -4.97 13.49 -16.51
N LEU A 159 -3.83 13.22 -17.15
CA LEU A 159 -3.47 11.85 -17.57
C LEU A 159 -3.36 10.90 -16.39
N LEU A 160 -2.74 11.33 -15.28
CA LEU A 160 -2.66 10.52 -14.06
C LEU A 160 -4.06 10.24 -13.49
N ILE A 161 -4.92 11.26 -13.45
CA ILE A 161 -6.29 11.10 -12.95
C ILE A 161 -7.11 10.17 -13.83
N ASP A 162 -6.97 10.25 -15.14
CA ASP A 162 -7.68 9.38 -16.08
C ASP A 162 -7.25 7.90 -15.91
N ASP A 163 -5.96 7.65 -15.73
CA ASP A 163 -5.42 6.32 -15.48
C ASP A 163 -5.87 5.77 -14.12
N ILE A 164 -5.85 6.59 -13.06
CA ILE A 164 -6.38 6.21 -11.75
C ILE A 164 -7.86 5.85 -11.86
N ARG A 165 -8.64 6.69 -12.54
CA ARG A 165 -10.07 6.43 -12.78
C ARG A 165 -10.31 5.13 -13.52
N PHE A 166 -9.49 4.84 -14.54
CA PHE A 166 -9.55 3.58 -15.28
C PHE A 166 -9.31 2.38 -14.34
N LEU A 167 -8.22 2.39 -13.58
CA LEU A 167 -7.85 1.29 -12.67
C LEU A 167 -8.92 1.05 -11.58
N ILE A 168 -9.45 2.11 -10.97
CA ILE A 168 -10.56 2.02 -10.02
C ILE A 168 -11.79 1.40 -10.69
N THR A 169 -12.12 1.84 -11.90
CA THR A 169 -13.27 1.33 -12.63
C THR A 169 -13.14 -0.16 -12.95
N GLU A 170 -11.97 -0.59 -13.44
CA GLU A 170 -11.72 -2.01 -13.73
C GLU A 170 -11.78 -2.86 -12.46
N THR A 171 -11.23 -2.37 -11.35
CA THR A 171 -11.33 -3.06 -10.06
C THR A 171 -12.77 -3.20 -9.59
N ASN A 172 -13.53 -2.12 -9.59
CA ASN A 172 -14.89 -2.12 -9.09
C ASN A 172 -15.85 -2.97 -9.96
N LYS A 173 -15.56 -3.14 -11.26
CA LYS A 173 -16.28 -4.08 -12.14
C LYS A 173 -16.16 -5.54 -11.70
N THR A 174 -15.09 -5.92 -11.01
CA THR A 174 -14.93 -7.29 -10.51
C THR A 174 -15.85 -7.61 -9.34
N GLY A 175 -16.28 -6.60 -8.60
CA GLY A 175 -17.01 -6.72 -7.34
C GLY A 175 -16.16 -6.37 -6.10
N ALA A 176 -14.85 -6.25 -6.23
CA ALA A 176 -13.99 -5.68 -5.20
C ALA A 176 -14.08 -4.16 -5.18
N LEU A 177 -13.85 -3.54 -4.02
CA LEU A 177 -13.66 -2.10 -3.91
C LEU A 177 -12.17 -1.76 -4.05
N ALA A 178 -11.86 -0.81 -4.92
CA ALA A 178 -10.50 -0.34 -5.13
C ALA A 178 -9.94 0.34 -3.86
N CYS A 179 -8.66 0.10 -3.59
CA CYS A 179 -7.90 0.80 -2.56
C CYS A 179 -6.62 1.39 -3.19
N MET A 180 -6.12 2.51 -2.67
CA MET A 180 -4.89 3.12 -3.15
C MET A 180 -4.21 3.97 -2.10
N TRP A 181 -2.92 4.20 -2.28
CA TRP A 181 -2.20 5.19 -1.51
C TRP A 181 -2.65 6.62 -1.85
N HIS A 182 -2.49 7.55 -0.94
CA HIS A 182 -3.06 8.89 -1.06
C HIS A 182 -2.19 9.88 -1.84
N ASP A 183 -0.89 9.66 -1.92
CA ASP A 183 0.08 10.63 -2.42
C ASP A 183 -0.15 11.07 -3.89
N PRO A 184 -0.56 10.22 -4.85
CA PRO A 184 -0.76 10.68 -6.23
C PRO A 184 -1.93 11.65 -6.39
N ILE A 185 -2.84 11.71 -5.42
CA ILE A 185 -3.98 12.64 -5.47
C ILE A 185 -3.73 13.95 -4.74
N THR A 186 -2.67 14.05 -3.91
CA THR A 186 -2.42 15.22 -3.07
C THR A 186 -2.19 16.52 -3.85
N GLU A 187 -1.62 16.44 -5.05
CA GLU A 187 -1.41 17.58 -5.94
C GLU A 187 -2.61 17.86 -6.85
N ASN A 188 -3.56 16.92 -6.94
CA ASN A 188 -4.67 16.94 -7.90
C ASN A 188 -6.02 16.68 -7.23
N VAL A 189 -6.21 17.06 -5.96
CA VAL A 189 -7.41 16.75 -5.16
C VAL A 189 -8.71 17.16 -5.88
N GLU A 190 -8.77 18.34 -6.48
CA GLU A 190 -9.96 18.81 -7.17
C GLU A 190 -10.29 17.97 -8.41
N ALA A 191 -9.29 17.67 -9.23
CA ALA A 191 -9.46 16.83 -10.42
C ALA A 191 -9.86 15.40 -10.04
N PHE A 192 -9.19 14.83 -9.02
CA PHE A 192 -9.51 13.52 -8.50
C PHE A 192 -10.96 13.43 -7.99
N THR A 193 -11.37 14.37 -7.15
CA THR A 193 -12.72 14.33 -6.56
C THR A 193 -13.86 14.65 -7.55
N LYS A 194 -13.54 15.21 -8.72
CA LYS A 194 -14.48 15.29 -9.85
C LYS A 194 -14.59 13.97 -10.61
N ALA A 195 -13.50 13.21 -10.69
CA ALA A 195 -13.43 11.97 -11.46
C ALA A 195 -13.87 10.74 -10.68
N VAL A 196 -13.62 10.69 -9.37
CA VAL A 196 -13.81 9.52 -8.49
C VAL A 196 -14.68 9.92 -7.31
N GLY A 197 -15.76 9.19 -7.07
CA GLY A 197 -16.66 9.41 -5.93
C GLY A 197 -16.12 8.78 -4.63
N PRO A 198 -16.59 9.23 -3.45
CA PRO A 198 -16.10 8.77 -2.15
C PRO A 198 -16.43 7.30 -1.83
N ASP A 199 -17.41 6.71 -2.51
CA ASP A 199 -17.78 5.30 -2.33
C ASP A 199 -17.12 4.38 -3.36
N GLU A 200 -16.32 4.92 -4.28
CA GLU A 200 -15.66 4.15 -5.35
C GLU A 200 -14.25 3.68 -4.97
N VAL A 201 -13.68 4.21 -3.88
CA VAL A 201 -12.30 3.91 -3.47
C VAL A 201 -12.10 4.09 -1.97
N VAL A 202 -11.21 3.29 -1.39
CA VAL A 202 -10.69 3.50 -0.03
C VAL A 202 -9.27 4.05 -0.13
N ILE A 203 -9.02 5.14 0.57
CA ILE A 203 -7.72 5.81 0.57
C ILE A 203 -6.89 5.30 1.74
N PHE A 204 -5.61 5.00 1.48
CA PHE A 204 -4.64 4.60 2.48
C PHE A 204 -3.62 5.72 2.68
N PRO A 205 -3.87 6.67 3.59
CA PRO A 205 -2.90 7.70 3.91
C PRO A 205 -1.71 7.10 4.64
N TRP A 206 -0.50 7.38 4.13
CA TRP A 206 0.72 6.96 4.79
C TRP A 206 1.59 8.14 5.17
N TRP A 207 2.23 8.01 6.33
CA TRP A 207 3.19 8.97 6.85
C TRP A 207 4.07 8.26 7.88
N TYR A 208 5.38 8.31 7.72
CA TYR A 208 6.29 7.48 8.53
C TYR A 208 7.19 8.29 9.43
N TRP A 209 6.92 9.58 9.55
CA TRP A 209 7.65 10.52 10.37
C TRP A 209 6.75 11.03 11.51
N ALA A 210 7.34 11.82 12.45
CA ALA A 210 6.55 12.41 13.52
C ALA A 210 5.62 13.53 13.01
N TYR A 211 4.41 13.59 13.54
CA TYR A 211 3.33 14.44 13.01
C TYR A 211 3.21 15.81 13.65
N THR A 212 3.91 16.11 14.74
CA THR A 212 3.58 17.28 15.54
C THR A 212 4.13 18.57 14.93
N ASN A 213 3.34 19.64 15.00
CA ASN A 213 3.78 20.99 14.65
C ASN A 213 5.02 21.45 15.45
N GLU A 214 5.35 20.77 16.53
CA GLU A 214 6.49 21.05 17.40
C GLU A 214 7.77 20.28 16.98
N ARG A 215 7.63 19.22 16.14
CA ARG A 215 8.76 18.38 15.68
C ARG A 215 9.14 18.48 14.20
N PRO A 216 8.61 19.40 13.38
CA PRO A 216 8.95 19.41 11.94
C PRO A 216 10.47 19.62 11.72
N TYR A 217 11.15 20.29 12.64
CA TYR A 217 12.59 20.62 12.54
C TYR A 217 13.51 19.40 12.73
N LYS A 218 13.22 18.52 13.68
CA LYS A 218 14.05 17.33 13.91
C LYS A 218 13.91 16.33 12.77
N LEU A 219 12.71 16.26 12.20
CA LEU A 219 12.40 15.43 11.06
C LEU A 219 13.12 15.88 9.78
N ILE A 220 13.15 17.19 9.56
CA ILE A 220 13.83 17.80 8.41
C ILE A 220 15.32 17.43 8.44
N THR A 221 15.97 17.52 9.58
CA THR A 221 17.39 17.18 9.73
C THR A 221 17.67 15.70 9.56
N ASP A 222 16.86 14.82 10.13
CA ASP A 222 17.06 13.38 10.03
C ASP A 222 16.78 12.87 8.60
N VAL A 223 15.83 13.47 7.90
CA VAL A 223 15.55 13.19 6.48
C VAL A 223 16.64 13.76 5.57
N GLU A 224 17.13 14.95 5.83
CA GLU A 224 18.27 15.55 5.12
C GLU A 224 19.52 14.70 5.25
N ASP A 225 19.83 14.20 6.44
CA ASP A 225 20.97 13.29 6.69
C ASP A 225 20.77 11.96 5.94
N MET A 226 19.57 11.41 5.93
CA MET A 226 19.27 10.19 5.20
C MET A 226 19.42 10.35 3.68
N TYR A 227 19.01 11.50 3.14
CA TYR A 227 19.13 11.78 1.72
C TYR A 227 20.55 12.22 1.33
N ALA A 228 21.26 12.98 2.18
CA ALA A 228 22.65 13.35 1.99
C ALA A 228 23.54 12.10 1.90
N ASN A 229 23.31 11.11 2.75
CA ASN A 229 24.01 9.83 2.73
C ASN A 229 23.73 9.00 1.45
N ARG A 230 22.66 9.33 0.71
CA ARG A 230 22.32 8.74 -0.60
C ARG A 230 22.68 9.64 -1.79
N GLY A 231 23.39 10.77 -1.56
CA GLY A 231 23.72 11.73 -2.61
C GLY A 231 22.51 12.53 -3.15
N ILE A 232 21.44 12.62 -2.37
CA ILE A 232 20.23 13.35 -2.73
C ILE A 232 20.17 14.65 -1.94
N THR A 233 20.17 15.78 -2.62
CA THR A 233 19.98 17.10 -1.98
C THR A 233 18.50 17.38 -1.80
N CYS A 234 18.07 17.58 -0.56
CA CYS A 234 16.67 17.52 -0.12
C CYS A 234 15.96 18.88 -0.04
N GLU A 235 16.55 19.99 -0.48
CA GLU A 235 15.98 21.34 -0.34
C GLU A 235 14.60 21.52 -0.99
N GLN A 236 14.24 20.68 -1.97
CA GLN A 236 12.98 20.78 -2.70
C GLN A 236 11.87 19.82 -2.22
N ASP A 237 12.23 18.73 -1.54
CA ASP A 237 11.28 17.65 -1.21
C ASP A 237 10.62 17.79 0.16
N VAL A 238 11.28 18.45 1.10
CA VAL A 238 10.78 18.60 2.48
C VAL A 238 9.45 19.36 2.57
N PRO A 239 9.24 20.47 1.85
CA PRO A 239 7.94 21.16 1.86
C PRO A 239 6.80 20.31 1.29
N ILE A 240 7.08 19.46 0.32
CA ILE A 240 6.09 18.59 -0.31
C ILE A 240 5.61 17.54 0.69
N ARG A 241 6.52 16.93 1.44
CA ARG A 241 6.20 15.87 2.41
C ARG A 241 5.42 16.35 3.63
N VAL A 242 5.73 17.53 4.14
CA VAL A 242 4.94 18.17 5.22
C VAL A 242 3.51 18.46 4.75
N ASN A 243 3.30 18.71 3.47
CA ASN A 243 1.98 18.97 2.90
C ASN A 243 1.14 17.71 2.65
N PHE A 244 1.73 16.50 2.64
CA PHE A 244 0.96 15.27 2.39
C PHE A 244 -0.26 15.14 3.30
N LEU A 245 -0.11 15.36 4.59
CA LEU A 245 -1.22 15.26 5.54
C LEU A 245 -2.22 16.42 5.41
N LYS A 246 -1.73 17.62 5.15
CA LYS A 246 -2.63 18.77 4.94
C LYS A 246 -3.54 18.55 3.74
N ASN A 247 -3.06 17.85 2.72
CA ASN A 247 -3.82 17.58 1.50
C ASN A 247 -4.82 16.44 1.67
N ILE A 248 -4.73 15.63 2.73
CA ILE A 248 -5.74 14.62 3.04
C ILE A 248 -7.04 15.23 3.60
N LEU A 249 -6.96 16.39 4.29
CA LEU A 249 -8.12 17.03 4.91
C LEU A 249 -9.25 17.31 3.91
N PRO A 250 -9.00 17.85 2.69
CA PRO A 250 -10.05 18.06 1.70
C PRO A 250 -10.77 16.78 1.27
N LEU A 251 -10.08 15.64 1.28
CA LEU A 251 -10.69 14.34 1.01
C LEU A 251 -11.56 13.86 2.17
N MET A 252 -11.12 14.11 3.41
CA MET A 252 -11.90 13.81 4.60
C MET A 252 -13.22 14.59 4.61
N GLU A 253 -13.19 15.87 4.30
CA GLU A 253 -14.38 16.72 4.21
C GLU A 253 -15.36 16.28 3.10
N LYS A 254 -14.88 15.61 2.05
CA LYS A 254 -15.69 15.09 0.95
C LYS A 254 -16.26 13.68 1.18
N GLY A 255 -16.02 13.10 2.35
CA GLY A 255 -16.65 11.83 2.76
C GLY A 255 -15.92 10.56 2.35
N TYR A 256 -14.69 10.65 1.84
CA TYR A 256 -13.88 9.46 1.53
C TYR A 256 -13.60 8.63 2.77
N LYS A 257 -13.44 7.32 2.58
CA LYS A 257 -13.11 6.36 3.64
C LYS A 257 -11.61 6.09 3.65
N TYR A 258 -11.05 5.80 4.83
CA TYR A 258 -9.62 5.70 5.05
C TYR A 258 -9.21 4.45 5.83
N ILE A 259 -7.99 3.99 5.52
CA ILE A 259 -7.20 3.08 6.35
C ILE A 259 -5.80 3.71 6.48
N PRO A 260 -5.59 4.64 7.45
CA PRO A 260 -4.29 5.24 7.68
C PRO A 260 -3.23 4.20 7.98
N THR A 261 -2.03 4.43 7.42
CA THR A 261 -0.95 3.45 7.41
C THR A 261 0.32 4.01 8.02
N PRO A 262 0.58 3.76 9.32
CA PRO A 262 1.87 4.00 9.95
C PRO A 262 2.92 2.95 9.60
N SER A 263 4.18 3.22 9.99
CA SER A 263 5.29 2.30 9.84
C SER A 263 6.36 2.51 10.92
N ASN A 264 7.06 1.45 11.29
CA ASN A 264 8.30 1.51 12.08
C ASN A 264 9.57 1.52 11.21
N PHE A 265 9.44 1.57 9.88
CA PHE A 265 10.53 1.39 8.91
C PHE A 265 11.68 2.40 9.07
N TYR A 266 11.37 3.64 9.45
CA TYR A 266 12.39 4.67 9.68
C TYR A 266 12.85 4.80 11.14
N GLY A 267 12.51 3.84 12.01
CA GLY A 267 12.87 3.84 13.41
C GLY A 267 12.19 4.94 14.24
N VAL A 268 11.06 5.46 13.78
CA VAL A 268 10.24 6.42 14.52
C VAL A 268 9.26 5.64 15.39
N GLU A 269 9.66 5.37 16.63
CA GLU A 269 8.94 4.47 17.56
C GLU A 269 7.49 4.91 17.84
N ASP A 270 7.21 6.22 17.87
CA ASP A 270 5.90 6.77 18.17
C ASP A 270 5.01 7.01 16.93
N ASN A 271 5.49 6.66 15.72
CA ASN A 271 4.75 6.90 14.47
C ASN A 271 3.37 6.25 14.46
N THR A 272 3.26 4.99 14.92
CA THR A 272 1.99 4.26 14.94
C THR A 272 1.01 4.89 15.94
N ASP A 273 1.46 5.22 17.13
CA ASP A 273 0.64 5.84 18.18
C ASP A 273 0.08 7.19 17.71
N ILE A 274 0.97 8.04 17.20
CA ILE A 274 0.61 9.40 16.71
C ILE A 274 -0.33 9.31 15.50
N THR A 275 -0.11 8.39 14.58
CA THR A 275 -1.00 8.24 13.41
C THR A 275 -2.42 7.86 13.83
N VAL A 276 -2.56 6.88 14.74
CA VAL A 276 -3.89 6.49 15.22
C VAL A 276 -4.57 7.64 15.95
N GLU A 277 -3.84 8.35 16.82
CA GLU A 277 -4.35 9.53 17.52
C GLU A 277 -4.79 10.64 16.57
N TYR A 278 -3.94 11.00 15.61
CA TYR A 278 -4.20 12.06 14.64
C TYR A 278 -5.48 11.84 13.86
N PHE A 279 -5.64 10.65 13.27
CA PHE A 279 -6.83 10.37 12.47
C PHE A 279 -8.08 10.18 13.32
N LYS A 280 -7.96 9.57 14.48
CA LYS A 280 -9.11 9.43 15.40
C LYS A 280 -9.66 10.77 15.87
N ASN A 281 -8.78 11.73 16.18
CA ASN A 281 -9.17 13.02 16.70
C ASN A 281 -9.48 14.04 15.59
N GLY A 282 -8.86 13.92 14.43
CA GLY A 282 -8.97 14.87 13.31
C GLY A 282 -10.01 14.49 12.26
N SER A 283 -10.52 13.26 12.25
CA SER A 283 -11.52 12.83 11.28
C SER A 283 -12.88 13.48 11.57
N PRO A 284 -13.60 13.98 10.54
CA PRO A 284 -14.96 14.50 10.70
C PRO A 284 -15.95 13.45 11.24
N SER A 285 -15.70 12.16 10.96
CA SER A 285 -16.50 11.05 11.45
C SER A 285 -15.63 9.80 11.63
N ASP A 286 -15.79 9.12 12.77
CA ASP A 286 -15.13 7.82 12.99
C ASP A 286 -15.58 6.74 11.98
N GLU A 287 -16.74 6.90 11.35
CA GLU A 287 -17.23 5.99 10.31
C GLU A 287 -16.40 6.04 9.02
N GLN A 288 -15.73 7.17 8.74
CA GLN A 288 -14.82 7.30 7.61
C GLN A 288 -13.51 6.52 7.83
N ILE A 289 -13.13 6.27 9.08
CA ILE A 289 -11.96 5.47 9.41
C ILE A 289 -12.39 4.01 9.46
N LEU A 290 -12.16 3.26 8.37
CA LEU A 290 -12.47 1.83 8.34
C LEU A 290 -11.59 1.02 9.28
N GLY A 291 -10.37 1.50 9.53
CA GLY A 291 -9.38 0.88 10.38
C GLY A 291 -8.01 1.49 10.21
N PHE A 292 -6.97 0.74 10.55
CA PHE A 292 -5.56 1.13 10.42
C PHE A 292 -4.75 -0.05 9.89
N MET A 293 -3.67 0.25 9.17
CA MET A 293 -2.73 -0.74 8.68
C MET A 293 -1.32 -0.38 9.14
N THR A 294 -0.51 -1.34 9.55
CA THR A 294 0.93 -1.11 9.69
C THR A 294 1.68 -1.69 8.50
N ALA A 295 2.74 -1.01 8.04
CA ALA A 295 3.53 -1.41 6.87
C ALA A 295 5.02 -1.43 7.20
N PRO A 296 5.58 -2.59 7.61
CA PRO A 296 6.99 -2.70 7.96
C PRO A 296 7.94 -2.57 6.76
N TRP A 297 7.45 -2.73 5.51
CA TRP A 297 8.21 -2.62 4.27
C TRP A 297 9.41 -3.58 4.17
N LEU A 298 9.24 -4.79 4.70
CA LEU A 298 10.26 -5.82 4.77
C LEU A 298 9.86 -7.06 3.99
N THR A 299 10.85 -7.83 3.52
CA THR A 299 10.59 -9.13 2.88
C THR A 299 10.05 -10.13 3.91
N THR A 300 9.26 -11.09 3.43
CA THR A 300 8.63 -12.12 4.28
C THR A 300 9.62 -13.24 4.59
N THR A 301 10.65 -12.90 5.37
CA THR A 301 11.78 -13.79 5.71
C THR A 301 12.18 -13.68 7.18
N PRO A 302 12.74 -14.74 7.80
CA PRO A 302 13.04 -14.79 9.23
C PRO A 302 13.96 -13.68 9.74
N GLN A 303 14.84 -13.16 8.89
CA GLN A 303 15.77 -12.07 9.24
C GLN A 303 15.04 -10.77 9.62
N HIS A 304 13.80 -10.60 9.21
CA HIS A 304 12.99 -9.41 9.46
C HIS A 304 11.94 -9.62 10.55
N LYS A 305 11.99 -10.75 11.24
CA LYS A 305 11.00 -11.16 12.24
C LYS A 305 10.82 -10.12 13.34
N GLU A 306 11.91 -9.67 13.95
CA GLU A 306 11.85 -8.73 15.08
C GLU A 306 11.14 -7.43 14.71
N ALA A 307 11.55 -6.79 13.61
CA ALA A 307 10.96 -5.54 13.16
C ALA A 307 9.47 -5.69 12.73
N THR A 308 9.12 -6.84 12.13
CA THR A 308 7.72 -7.13 11.79
C THR A 308 6.87 -7.35 13.04
N TRP A 309 7.38 -8.11 14.05
CA TRP A 309 6.68 -8.33 15.32
C TRP A 309 6.48 -7.02 16.07
N GLU A 310 7.52 -6.18 16.15
CA GLU A 310 7.42 -4.84 16.73
C GLU A 310 6.31 -4.01 16.07
N SER A 311 6.25 -4.00 14.75
CA SER A 311 5.22 -3.29 13.98
C SER A 311 3.78 -3.73 14.36
N LEU A 312 3.57 -5.05 14.55
CA LEU A 312 2.30 -5.61 14.99
C LEU A 312 1.96 -5.24 16.45
N ASP A 313 2.96 -5.30 17.34
CA ASP A 313 2.80 -4.97 18.75
C ASP A 313 2.51 -3.47 18.95
N LEU A 314 3.16 -2.58 18.18
CA LEU A 314 2.87 -1.15 18.16
C LEU A 314 1.43 -0.86 17.72
N LEU A 315 0.94 -1.52 16.68
CA LEU A 315 -0.44 -1.35 16.22
C LEU A 315 -1.45 -1.88 17.23
N LYS A 316 -1.15 -3.02 17.89
CA LYS A 316 -1.95 -3.56 18.99
C LYS A 316 -2.04 -2.58 20.14
N ALA A 317 -0.92 -2.03 20.59
CA ALA A 317 -0.86 -1.04 21.68
C ALA A 317 -1.68 0.21 21.38
N ALA A 318 -1.54 0.76 20.17
CA ALA A 318 -2.33 1.90 19.74
C ALA A 318 -3.83 1.59 19.67
N ARG A 319 -4.22 0.39 19.19
CA ARG A 319 -5.61 -0.07 19.21
C ARG A 319 -6.17 -0.12 20.63
N GLU A 320 -5.46 -0.73 21.57
CA GLU A 320 -5.89 -0.85 22.96
C GLU A 320 -6.03 0.52 23.62
N LYS A 321 -5.12 1.44 23.35
CA LYS A 321 -5.11 2.82 23.87
C LYS A 321 -6.29 3.66 23.37
N TYR A 322 -6.58 3.63 22.08
CA TYR A 322 -7.52 4.56 21.46
C TYR A 322 -8.92 3.98 21.17
N TYR A 323 -9.05 2.67 21.04
CA TYR A 323 -10.30 2.00 20.69
C TYR A 323 -10.79 1.00 21.76
N GLY A 324 -9.99 0.74 22.78
CA GLY A 324 -10.29 -0.29 23.76
C GLY A 324 -10.09 -1.71 23.20
N LYS A 325 -10.43 -2.71 23.96
CA LYS A 325 -10.26 -4.13 23.58
C LYS A 325 -11.21 -4.55 22.46
#